data_650788db5c04391b823fff078c81b0d2
#
_entry.id   650788db5c04391b823fff078c81b0d2
#
_cell.length_a   1.000
_cell.length_b   1.000
_cell.length_c   1.000
_cell.angle_alpha   90.00
_cell.angle_beta   90.00
_cell.angle_gamma   90.00
#
_symmetry.space_group_name_H-M   'P 1'
#
loop_
_entity.id
_entity.type
_entity.pdbx_description
1 polymer ?
#
loop_
_entity_poly.entity_id
_entity_poly.type
_entity_poly.pdbx_seq_one_letter_code
_entity_poly.pdbx_strand_id
1 'polypeptide(L)'
;MKKSTLQRGVVVLAATGLAITSAMSAFAASGDTAGAIKILQKHKFLQLAEGVGLAKAPASNKLADGSTFKVAKSITDKIAKGEQLNFAMSYGAKGIPLFSQQYFAGETKGIEAAKRILPMKLRDTSPEGNSQDVQKQIAGIEALLNTGQIDCLSIQPLDDHSFTGITQKVMAKGIPVFTVGVESAGNELSNFTQVSHKEGLQAAAIVIDWMAKNKKSLKVFAVSGGDPSATWAQGRMKGFVEGITKGVPGAKFLNTEANGLATTYDSAKTLDAYKAYIAGHPTVEFIENVDIGAEYAARAIADAGLKGKVFTIGWNLSVGQLDAIDAGTQVAALDQGWAQQAAFGPVACAMYLKFGTVMANNQALEPVTKVTGTATARKLLASILS
;
A
#
# COMPACT_ATOMS: atom_id res chain seq x y z
N MET A 1 -28.03 41.30 -14.81
CA MET A 1 -27.74 40.48 -13.64
C MET A 1 -28.37 39.09 -13.85
N LYS A 2 -27.64 38.10 -14.32
CA LYS A 2 -28.12 36.70 -14.45
C LYS A 2 -27.38 35.85 -13.42
N LYS A 3 -28.13 35.28 -12.47
CA LYS A 3 -27.64 34.36 -11.48
C LYS A 3 -27.45 32.99 -12.17
N SER A 4 -26.23 32.48 -12.23
CA SER A 4 -25.95 31.10 -12.63
C SER A 4 -26.00 30.23 -11.40
N THR A 5 -26.96 29.33 -11.37
CA THR A 5 -27.12 28.28 -10.38
C THR A 5 -26.13 27.15 -10.70
N LEU A 6 -25.10 26.97 -9.87
CA LEU A 6 -24.26 25.78 -9.90
C LEU A 6 -25.06 24.61 -9.30
N GLN A 7 -25.50 23.70 -10.14
CA GLN A 7 -26.01 22.40 -9.71
C GLN A 7 -24.85 21.55 -9.16
N ARG A 8 -24.92 21.24 -7.89
CA ARG A 8 -24.07 20.22 -7.24
C ARG A 8 -24.52 18.86 -7.74
N GLY A 9 -23.72 18.23 -8.60
CA GLY A 9 -23.90 16.85 -8.97
C GLY A 9 -23.48 15.95 -7.79
N VAL A 10 -24.47 15.44 -7.07
CA VAL A 10 -24.28 14.28 -6.19
C VAL A 10 -24.11 13.09 -7.10
N VAL A 11 -22.90 12.56 -7.21
CA VAL A 11 -22.68 11.24 -7.85
C VAL A 11 -23.15 10.19 -6.84
N VAL A 12 -24.38 9.76 -6.99
CA VAL A 12 -24.89 8.55 -6.36
C VAL A 12 -24.22 7.39 -7.13
N LEU A 13 -23.29 6.69 -6.51
CA LEU A 13 -22.84 5.39 -6.97
C LEU A 13 -24.03 4.41 -6.83
N ALA A 14 -24.85 4.37 -7.86
CA ALA A 14 -25.86 3.35 -8.01
C ALA A 14 -25.15 2.01 -8.29
N ALA A 15 -25.44 1.04 -7.45
CA ALA A 15 -24.96 -0.31 -7.52
C ALA A 15 -25.14 -0.91 -8.92
N THR A 16 -24.04 -1.12 -9.64
CA THR A 16 -24.01 -1.98 -10.83
C THR A 16 -23.83 -3.44 -10.40
N GLY A 17 -24.81 -3.93 -9.65
CA GLY A 17 -24.86 -5.34 -9.26
C GLY A 17 -25.16 -6.33 -10.40
N LEU A 18 -25.35 -5.86 -11.63
CA LEU A 18 -25.72 -6.73 -12.76
C LEU A 18 -24.56 -7.15 -13.68
N ALA A 19 -23.40 -6.47 -13.63
CA ALA A 19 -22.27 -6.85 -14.48
C ALA A 19 -21.44 -8.02 -13.91
N ILE A 20 -21.54 -8.26 -12.59
CA ILE A 20 -20.78 -9.31 -11.91
C ILE A 20 -21.31 -10.71 -12.24
N THR A 21 -22.61 -10.84 -12.46
CA THR A 21 -23.22 -12.16 -12.68
C THR A 21 -22.92 -12.77 -14.05
N SER A 22 -22.72 -11.96 -15.08
CA SER A 22 -22.41 -12.47 -16.43
C SER A 22 -20.93 -12.81 -16.62
N ALA A 23 -20.01 -12.11 -15.93
CA ALA A 23 -18.60 -12.48 -15.93
C ALA A 23 -18.32 -13.73 -15.07
N MET A 24 -19.05 -13.90 -13.95
CA MET A 24 -18.92 -15.06 -13.07
C MET A 24 -19.32 -16.38 -13.74
N SER A 25 -20.25 -16.39 -14.68
CA SER A 25 -20.70 -17.61 -15.35
C SER A 25 -19.65 -18.22 -16.32
N ALA A 26 -18.76 -17.41 -16.87
CA ALA A 26 -17.65 -17.87 -17.71
C ALA A 26 -16.50 -18.52 -16.91
N PHE A 27 -16.40 -18.23 -15.60
CA PHE A 27 -15.33 -18.71 -14.73
C PHE A 27 -15.73 -19.91 -13.84
N ALA A 28 -17.01 -20.27 -13.81
CA ALA A 28 -17.53 -21.32 -12.93
C ALA A 28 -17.02 -22.73 -13.24
N ALA A 29 -16.32 -22.94 -14.35
CA ALA A 29 -15.93 -24.28 -14.81
C ALA A 29 -14.56 -24.78 -14.27
N SER A 30 -13.81 -24.00 -13.47
CA SER A 30 -12.45 -24.42 -13.10
C SER A 30 -11.89 -23.74 -11.84
N GLY A 31 -12.24 -24.27 -10.68
CA GLY A 31 -11.80 -23.81 -9.37
C GLY A 31 -12.93 -23.16 -8.58
N ASP A 32 -12.79 -23.08 -7.26
CA ASP A 32 -13.77 -22.45 -6.36
C ASP A 32 -13.53 -20.93 -6.28
N THR A 33 -13.72 -20.24 -7.42
CA THR A 33 -13.59 -18.78 -7.51
C THR A 33 -14.60 -18.07 -6.60
N ALA A 34 -15.81 -18.62 -6.45
CA ALA A 34 -16.83 -18.08 -5.56
C ALA A 34 -16.39 -18.16 -4.08
N GLY A 35 -15.74 -19.25 -3.67
CA GLY A 35 -15.16 -19.39 -2.35
C GLY A 35 -14.01 -18.42 -2.11
N ALA A 36 -13.14 -18.22 -3.10
CA ALA A 36 -12.08 -17.22 -3.03
C ALA A 36 -12.64 -15.80 -2.84
N ILE A 37 -13.64 -15.42 -3.63
CA ILE A 37 -14.32 -14.12 -3.52
C ILE A 37 -14.94 -13.93 -2.13
N LYS A 38 -15.59 -14.96 -1.55
CA LYS A 38 -16.15 -14.87 -0.19
C LYS A 38 -15.09 -14.58 0.87
N ILE A 39 -13.90 -15.17 0.77
CA ILE A 39 -12.78 -14.89 1.67
C ILE A 39 -12.37 -13.42 1.56
N LEU A 40 -12.15 -12.93 0.34
CA LEU A 40 -11.76 -11.53 0.10
C LEU A 40 -12.83 -10.54 0.57
N GLN A 41 -14.11 -10.83 0.37
CA GLN A 41 -15.23 -10.01 0.85
C GLN A 41 -15.30 -9.97 2.38
N LYS A 42 -15.12 -11.12 3.04
CA LYS A 42 -15.15 -11.21 4.51
C LYS A 42 -14.12 -10.27 5.15
N HIS A 43 -12.94 -10.15 4.56
CA HIS A 43 -11.86 -9.29 5.04
C HIS A 43 -11.80 -7.92 4.34
N LYS A 44 -12.85 -7.55 3.61
CA LYS A 44 -12.96 -6.30 2.85
C LYS A 44 -11.85 -6.07 1.81
N PHE A 45 -11.35 -7.16 1.24
CA PHE A 45 -10.44 -7.16 0.09
C PHE A 45 -11.22 -7.23 -1.23
N LEU A 46 -12.40 -6.63 -1.28
CA LEU A 46 -13.33 -6.70 -2.40
C LEU A 46 -12.74 -6.14 -3.69
N GLN A 47 -11.89 -5.14 -3.60
CA GLN A 47 -11.16 -4.58 -4.75
C GLN A 47 -10.33 -5.63 -5.49
N LEU A 48 -9.81 -6.65 -4.77
CA LEU A 48 -9.14 -7.79 -5.40
C LEU A 48 -10.12 -8.70 -6.13
N ALA A 49 -11.33 -8.86 -5.60
CA ALA A 49 -12.38 -9.64 -6.26
C ALA A 49 -12.99 -8.90 -7.46
N GLU A 50 -13.13 -7.58 -7.39
CA GLU A 50 -13.60 -6.72 -8.47
C GLU A 50 -12.52 -6.51 -9.53
N GLY A 51 -11.25 -6.44 -9.16
CA GLY A 51 -10.09 -6.48 -10.05
C GLY A 51 -10.03 -7.76 -10.89
N VAL A 52 -10.78 -8.78 -10.51
CA VAL A 52 -11.14 -9.93 -11.36
C VAL A 52 -11.97 -9.52 -12.60
N GLY A 53 -12.39 -8.31 -12.72
CA GLY A 53 -12.89 -7.68 -13.97
C GLY A 53 -11.84 -7.43 -15.06
N LEU A 54 -10.65 -7.84 -14.96
CA LEU A 54 -9.77 -8.74 -15.68
C LEU A 54 -9.32 -8.15 -16.99
N ALA A 55 -8.31 -7.32 -16.92
CA ALA A 55 -7.42 -7.17 -18.07
C ALA A 55 -6.74 -8.51 -18.37
N LYS A 56 -6.73 -8.94 -19.62
CA LYS A 56 -5.81 -9.97 -20.06
C LYS A 56 -4.37 -9.53 -19.77
N ALA A 57 -3.48 -10.46 -19.46
CA ALA A 57 -2.06 -10.17 -19.36
C ALA A 57 -1.62 -9.32 -20.56
N PRO A 58 -0.89 -8.21 -20.35
CA PRO A 58 -0.45 -7.38 -21.46
C PRO A 58 0.33 -8.23 -22.46
N ALA A 59 -0.11 -8.28 -23.70
CA ALA A 59 0.60 -8.96 -24.78
C ALA A 59 1.99 -8.38 -25.04
N SER A 60 2.24 -7.17 -24.52
CA SER A 60 3.47 -6.39 -24.64
C SER A 60 4.45 -6.59 -23.48
N ASN A 61 4.19 -7.54 -22.55
CA ASN A 61 5.09 -7.75 -21.41
C ASN A 61 6.42 -8.32 -21.89
N LYS A 62 7.45 -7.48 -21.92
CA LYS A 62 8.78 -7.80 -22.44
C LYS A 62 9.75 -8.09 -21.29
N LEU A 63 10.56 -9.11 -21.47
CA LEU A 63 11.72 -9.36 -20.63
C LEU A 63 12.88 -8.41 -20.98
N ALA A 64 13.95 -8.45 -20.19
CA ALA A 64 15.13 -7.62 -20.39
C ALA A 64 15.80 -7.82 -21.76
N ASP A 65 15.71 -9.01 -22.35
CA ASP A 65 16.19 -9.35 -23.71
C ASP A 65 15.23 -8.93 -24.83
N GLY A 66 14.14 -8.25 -24.50
CA GLY A 66 13.12 -7.82 -25.44
C GLY A 66 12.11 -8.88 -25.85
N SER A 67 12.25 -10.13 -25.36
CA SER A 67 11.28 -11.20 -25.61
C SER A 67 9.96 -10.95 -24.90
N THR A 68 8.92 -11.69 -25.30
CA THR A 68 7.61 -11.65 -24.64
C THR A 68 7.54 -12.70 -23.54
N PHE A 69 7.08 -12.32 -22.35
CA PHE A 69 6.95 -13.26 -21.22
C PHE A 69 6.04 -14.45 -21.58
N LYS A 70 6.53 -15.63 -21.26
CA LYS A 70 5.76 -16.88 -21.35
C LYS A 70 5.98 -17.69 -20.09
N VAL A 71 4.91 -18.25 -19.55
CA VAL A 71 4.99 -19.15 -18.39
C VAL A 71 5.80 -20.40 -18.77
N ALA A 72 6.69 -20.81 -17.88
CA ALA A 72 7.52 -22.00 -18.09
C ALA A 72 6.66 -23.28 -18.24
N LYS A 73 7.08 -24.16 -19.12
CA LYS A 73 6.38 -25.45 -19.36
C LYS A 73 6.24 -26.28 -18.08
N SER A 74 7.26 -26.29 -17.23
CA SER A 74 7.21 -26.98 -15.92
C SER A 74 6.06 -26.51 -15.04
N ILE A 75 5.72 -25.22 -15.05
CA ILE A 75 4.62 -24.65 -14.28
C ILE A 75 3.28 -25.04 -14.90
N THR A 76 3.14 -24.91 -16.22
CA THR A 76 1.91 -25.32 -16.93
C THR A 76 1.64 -26.82 -16.82
N ASP A 77 2.68 -27.66 -16.81
CA ASP A 77 2.55 -29.10 -16.59
C ASP A 77 2.06 -29.42 -15.17
N LYS A 78 2.57 -28.74 -14.14
CA LYS A 78 2.06 -28.85 -12.76
C LYS A 78 0.58 -28.50 -12.68
N ILE A 79 0.17 -27.38 -13.31
CA ILE A 79 -1.23 -26.95 -13.35
C ILE A 79 -2.11 -28.01 -14.03
N ALA A 80 -1.68 -28.55 -15.18
CA ALA A 80 -2.42 -29.58 -15.90
C ALA A 80 -2.62 -30.87 -15.11
N LYS A 81 -1.64 -31.21 -14.24
CA LYS A 81 -1.67 -32.38 -13.34
C LYS A 81 -2.37 -32.12 -12.01
N GLY A 82 -2.77 -30.88 -11.72
CA GLY A 82 -3.30 -30.48 -10.42
C GLY A 82 -2.27 -30.52 -9.29
N GLU A 83 -0.98 -30.44 -9.60
CA GLU A 83 0.10 -30.44 -8.64
C GLU A 83 0.15 -29.11 -7.88
N GLN A 84 0.69 -29.13 -6.66
CA GLN A 84 0.84 -27.95 -5.83
C GLN A 84 1.94 -27.01 -6.36
N LEU A 85 1.60 -25.74 -6.56
CA LEU A 85 2.53 -24.68 -6.98
C LEU A 85 3.23 -24.07 -5.76
N ASN A 86 4.51 -23.71 -5.91
CA ASN A 86 5.25 -22.93 -4.92
C ASN A 86 5.04 -21.43 -5.21
N PHE A 87 4.26 -20.76 -4.39
CA PHE A 87 4.13 -19.32 -4.39
C PHE A 87 5.16 -18.74 -3.43
N ALA A 88 6.11 -17.98 -3.96
CA ALA A 88 7.11 -17.28 -3.16
C ALA A 88 6.65 -15.86 -2.85
N MET A 89 6.93 -15.39 -1.64
CA MET A 89 6.66 -14.04 -1.20
C MET A 89 7.88 -13.46 -0.48
N SER A 90 8.18 -12.20 -0.73
CA SER A 90 9.27 -11.48 -0.10
C SER A 90 8.80 -10.09 0.31
N TYR A 91 8.70 -9.86 1.61
CA TYR A 91 8.41 -8.60 2.26
C TYR A 91 9.65 -8.01 2.90
N GLY A 92 9.66 -6.71 3.18
CA GLY A 92 10.84 -5.99 3.67
C GLY A 92 11.49 -6.54 4.92
N ALA A 93 10.71 -6.91 5.94
CA ALA A 93 11.14 -7.66 7.12
C ALA A 93 9.95 -8.12 7.96
N LYS A 94 10.09 -9.25 8.68
CA LYS A 94 9.01 -9.89 9.46
C LYS A 94 8.66 -9.17 10.75
N GLY A 95 9.60 -8.45 11.34
CA GLY A 95 9.46 -7.87 12.69
C GLY A 95 9.27 -6.35 12.71
N ILE A 96 8.94 -5.68 11.58
CA ILE A 96 8.67 -4.24 11.59
C ILE A 96 7.32 -4.03 12.31
N PRO A 97 7.32 -3.29 13.44
CA PRO A 97 6.10 -3.06 14.22
C PRO A 97 4.98 -2.45 13.36
N LEU A 98 3.74 -2.84 13.61
CA LEU A 98 2.52 -2.38 12.96
C LEU A 98 2.38 -2.76 11.47
N PHE A 99 3.43 -2.70 10.67
CA PHE A 99 3.41 -3.08 9.25
C PHE A 99 3.34 -4.58 9.05
N SER A 100 4.28 -5.31 9.64
CA SER A 100 4.42 -6.75 9.40
C SER A 100 3.18 -7.51 9.84
N GLN A 101 2.56 -7.14 10.97
CA GLN A 101 1.36 -7.82 11.46
C GLN A 101 0.20 -7.73 10.45
N GLN A 102 -0.09 -6.55 9.92
CA GLN A 102 -1.15 -6.36 8.92
C GLN A 102 -0.80 -7.05 7.61
N TYR A 103 0.47 -6.96 7.18
CA TYR A 103 0.94 -7.57 5.95
C TYR A 103 0.77 -9.10 5.98
N PHE A 104 1.28 -9.78 7.00
CA PHE A 104 1.18 -11.24 7.11
C PHE A 104 -0.24 -11.74 7.38
N ALA A 105 -1.08 -10.93 8.03
CA ALA A 105 -2.51 -11.23 8.12
C ALA A 105 -3.16 -11.24 6.72
N GLY A 106 -2.87 -10.25 5.90
CA GLY A 106 -3.33 -10.16 4.51
C GLY A 106 -2.77 -11.30 3.64
N GLU A 107 -1.47 -11.60 3.74
CA GLU A 107 -0.84 -12.72 3.06
C GLU A 107 -1.58 -14.04 3.36
N THR A 108 -1.82 -14.33 4.62
CA THR A 108 -2.54 -15.54 5.05
C THR A 108 -3.92 -15.64 4.40
N LYS A 109 -4.70 -14.56 4.39
CA LYS A 109 -6.03 -14.55 3.76
C LYS A 109 -5.95 -14.60 2.24
N GLY A 110 -4.95 -13.96 1.65
CA GLY A 110 -4.68 -14.03 0.21
C GLY A 110 -4.35 -15.43 -0.25
N ILE A 111 -3.46 -16.13 0.47
CA ILE A 111 -3.11 -17.51 0.13
C ILE A 111 -4.29 -18.48 0.35
N GLU A 112 -5.13 -18.24 1.35
CA GLU A 112 -6.36 -18.99 1.56
C GLU A 112 -7.33 -18.84 0.37
N ALA A 113 -7.52 -17.61 -0.12
CA ALA A 113 -8.32 -17.34 -1.31
C ALA A 113 -7.71 -17.95 -2.58
N ALA A 114 -6.40 -17.79 -2.78
CA ALA A 114 -5.69 -18.33 -3.94
C ALA A 114 -5.76 -19.86 -4.02
N LYS A 115 -5.68 -20.55 -2.88
CA LYS A 115 -5.82 -22.02 -2.81
C LYS A 115 -7.18 -22.55 -3.27
N ARG A 116 -8.22 -21.70 -3.28
CA ARG A 116 -9.52 -22.04 -3.85
C ARG A 116 -9.50 -22.07 -5.39
N ILE A 117 -8.54 -21.35 -6.00
CA ILE A 117 -8.41 -21.24 -7.46
C ILE A 117 -7.41 -22.28 -7.99
N LEU A 118 -6.23 -22.37 -7.33
CA LEU A 118 -5.17 -23.32 -7.68
C LEU A 118 -4.50 -23.86 -6.40
N PRO A 119 -4.09 -25.14 -6.37
CA PRO A 119 -3.29 -25.68 -5.27
C PRO A 119 -1.98 -24.90 -5.12
N MET A 120 -1.76 -24.24 -3.99
CA MET A 120 -0.57 -23.43 -3.73
C MET A 120 0.04 -23.70 -2.36
N LYS A 121 1.37 -23.60 -2.29
CA LYS A 121 2.15 -23.62 -1.05
C LYS A 121 2.94 -22.33 -0.94
N LEU A 122 2.80 -21.63 0.19
CA LEU A 122 3.57 -20.44 0.51
C LEU A 122 5.05 -20.80 0.78
N ARG A 123 5.93 -19.99 0.20
CA ARG A 123 7.37 -19.93 0.42
C ARG A 123 7.75 -18.51 0.81
N ASP A 124 7.62 -18.19 2.08
CA ASP A 124 7.99 -16.86 2.58
C ASP A 124 9.52 -16.76 2.68
N THR A 125 10.10 -15.75 1.99
CA THR A 125 11.52 -15.41 2.01
C THR A 125 11.80 -14.08 2.64
N SER A 126 10.80 -13.51 3.31
CA SER A 126 10.96 -12.23 4.00
C SER A 126 12.06 -12.31 5.05
N PRO A 127 12.99 -11.34 5.12
CA PRO A 127 14.04 -11.33 6.13
C PRO A 127 13.49 -11.31 7.54
N GLU A 128 14.15 -12.03 8.44
CA GLU A 128 13.91 -11.91 9.87
C GLU A 128 14.42 -10.55 10.38
N GLY A 129 13.85 -10.08 11.50
CA GLY A 129 14.26 -8.83 12.15
C GLY A 129 13.27 -7.69 11.93
N ASN A 130 13.65 -6.50 12.38
CA ASN A 130 12.81 -5.30 12.43
C ASN A 130 13.28 -4.16 11.52
N SER A 131 14.22 -4.43 10.63
CA SER A 131 14.73 -3.48 9.65
C SER A 131 14.70 -4.08 8.24
N GLN A 132 14.36 -3.26 7.28
CA GLN A 132 14.37 -3.62 5.87
C GLN A 132 15.79 -3.88 5.39
N ASP A 133 15.95 -4.91 4.53
CA ASP A 133 17.25 -5.32 3.99
C ASP A 133 17.08 -5.87 2.57
N VAL A 134 17.35 -5.03 1.57
CA VAL A 134 17.27 -5.34 0.14
C VAL A 134 18.08 -6.58 -0.21
N GLN A 135 19.32 -6.67 0.30
CA GLN A 135 20.22 -7.75 -0.05
C GLN A 135 19.74 -9.10 0.49
N LYS A 136 19.22 -9.12 1.71
CA LYS A 136 18.63 -10.34 2.28
C LYS A 136 17.35 -10.76 1.56
N GLN A 137 16.51 -9.82 1.14
CA GLN A 137 15.33 -10.15 0.33
C GLN A 137 15.75 -10.80 -0.99
N ILE A 138 16.69 -10.18 -1.72
CA ILE A 138 17.20 -10.71 -2.99
C ILE A 138 17.83 -12.09 -2.80
N ALA A 139 18.69 -12.26 -1.79
CA ALA A 139 19.33 -13.54 -1.50
C ALA A 139 18.30 -14.65 -1.17
N GLY A 140 17.24 -14.35 -0.44
CA GLY A 140 16.14 -15.27 -0.16
C GLY A 140 15.42 -15.72 -1.42
N ILE A 141 15.13 -14.80 -2.33
CA ILE A 141 14.51 -15.10 -3.63
C ILE A 141 15.45 -15.95 -4.47
N GLU A 142 16.74 -15.61 -4.55
CA GLU A 142 17.74 -16.36 -5.30
C GLU A 142 17.91 -17.79 -4.80
N ALA A 143 17.89 -18.00 -3.49
CA ALA A 143 17.98 -19.34 -2.89
C ALA A 143 16.83 -20.24 -3.35
N LEU A 144 15.60 -19.74 -3.36
CA LEU A 144 14.45 -20.50 -3.88
C LEU A 144 14.51 -20.68 -5.40
N LEU A 145 14.95 -19.65 -6.14
CA LEU A 145 15.10 -19.72 -7.59
C LEU A 145 16.10 -20.79 -8.01
N ASN A 146 17.24 -20.87 -7.34
CA ASN A 146 18.30 -21.83 -7.62
C ASN A 146 17.90 -23.27 -7.29
N THR A 147 17.00 -23.46 -6.34
CA THR A 147 16.48 -24.79 -5.96
C THR A 147 15.17 -25.16 -6.69
N GLY A 148 14.70 -24.34 -7.62
CA GLY A 148 13.46 -24.57 -8.36
C GLY A 148 12.20 -24.53 -7.51
N GLN A 149 12.23 -23.81 -6.39
CA GLN A 149 11.12 -23.73 -5.44
C GLN A 149 10.27 -22.46 -5.59
N ILE A 150 10.20 -21.91 -6.80
CA ILE A 150 9.31 -20.79 -7.16
C ILE A 150 8.56 -21.16 -8.43
N ASP A 151 7.24 -21.09 -8.39
CA ASP A 151 6.37 -21.20 -9.56
C ASP A 151 5.67 -19.87 -9.84
N CYS A 152 5.63 -18.96 -8.85
CA CYS A 152 5.21 -17.58 -8.95
C CYS A 152 5.78 -16.78 -7.77
N LEU A 153 6.03 -15.49 -7.98
CA LEU A 153 6.67 -14.62 -6.99
C LEU A 153 5.89 -13.32 -6.80
N SER A 154 5.71 -12.92 -5.53
CA SER A 154 5.32 -11.56 -5.17
C SER A 154 6.42 -10.89 -4.34
N ILE A 155 6.73 -9.65 -4.68
CA ILE A 155 7.75 -8.85 -4.00
C ILE A 155 7.12 -7.57 -3.49
N GLN A 156 7.40 -7.19 -2.24
CA GLN A 156 7.28 -5.82 -1.80
C GLN A 156 8.68 -5.19 -1.93
N PRO A 157 8.94 -4.43 -3.01
CA PRO A 157 10.24 -3.76 -3.17
C PRO A 157 10.40 -2.67 -2.11
N LEU A 158 11.65 -2.29 -1.83
CA LEU A 158 11.94 -1.22 -0.88
C LEU A 158 12.19 0.13 -1.58
N ASP A 159 12.50 0.05 -2.86
CA ASP A 159 12.63 1.18 -3.77
C ASP A 159 12.25 0.74 -5.20
N ASP A 160 12.20 1.69 -6.13
CA ASP A 160 11.74 1.48 -7.50
C ASP A 160 12.74 0.74 -8.41
N HIS A 161 14.00 0.58 -8.02
CA HIS A 161 15.06 0.04 -8.90
C HIS A 161 15.79 -1.20 -8.37
N SER A 162 16.02 -1.32 -7.07
CA SER A 162 16.89 -2.36 -6.48
C SER A 162 16.46 -3.79 -6.83
N PHE A 163 15.18 -4.03 -7.07
CA PHE A 163 14.64 -5.35 -7.38
C PHE A 163 14.52 -5.63 -8.89
N THR A 164 14.86 -4.68 -9.75
CA THR A 164 14.74 -4.84 -11.22
C THR A 164 15.52 -6.06 -11.72
N GLY A 165 16.77 -6.23 -11.27
CA GLY A 165 17.63 -7.35 -11.70
C GLY A 165 17.08 -8.71 -11.29
N ILE A 166 16.62 -8.87 -10.06
CA ILE A 166 16.05 -10.15 -9.60
C ILE A 166 14.70 -10.44 -10.25
N THR A 167 13.86 -9.43 -10.45
CA THR A 167 12.58 -9.54 -11.17
C THR A 167 12.82 -10.06 -12.59
N GLN A 168 13.74 -9.44 -13.33
CA GLN A 168 14.11 -9.87 -14.68
C GLN A 168 14.67 -11.29 -14.71
N LYS A 169 15.54 -11.65 -13.75
CA LYS A 169 16.14 -12.98 -13.63
C LYS A 169 15.08 -14.07 -13.39
N VAL A 170 14.09 -13.79 -12.56
CA VAL A 170 12.98 -14.72 -12.27
C VAL A 170 12.06 -14.84 -13.49
N MET A 171 11.68 -13.72 -14.09
CA MET A 171 10.80 -13.72 -15.27
C MET A 171 11.45 -14.35 -16.50
N ALA A 172 12.77 -14.23 -16.68
CA ALA A 172 13.50 -14.91 -17.75
C ALA A 172 13.42 -16.44 -17.65
N LYS A 173 13.14 -17.00 -16.46
CA LYS A 173 12.85 -18.41 -16.25
C LYS A 173 11.38 -18.81 -16.49
N GLY A 174 10.56 -17.89 -16.97
CA GLY A 174 9.13 -18.11 -17.20
C GLY A 174 8.30 -18.17 -15.92
N ILE A 175 8.79 -17.56 -14.84
CA ILE A 175 8.10 -17.48 -13.55
C ILE A 175 7.41 -16.12 -13.45
N PRO A 176 6.07 -16.06 -13.27
CA PRO A 176 5.35 -14.78 -13.11
C PRO A 176 5.81 -14.03 -11.87
N VAL A 177 5.99 -12.71 -12.00
CA VAL A 177 6.31 -11.82 -10.88
C VAL A 177 5.27 -10.73 -10.77
N PHE A 178 4.87 -10.46 -9.53
CA PHE A 178 3.99 -9.36 -9.14
C PHE A 178 4.68 -8.54 -8.05
N THR A 179 4.53 -7.23 -8.07
CA THR A 179 5.05 -6.35 -7.02
C THR A 179 3.94 -5.61 -6.32
N VAL A 180 4.16 -5.26 -5.06
CA VAL A 180 3.17 -4.58 -4.21
C VAL A 180 3.82 -3.48 -3.37
N GLY A 181 3.07 -2.49 -2.99
CA GLY A 181 3.46 -1.55 -1.92
C GLY A 181 4.33 -0.38 -2.32
N VAL A 182 5.21 -0.55 -3.26
CA VAL A 182 6.12 0.50 -3.77
C VAL A 182 6.13 0.45 -5.28
N GLU A 183 6.27 1.61 -5.92
CA GLU A 183 6.46 1.70 -7.37
C GLU A 183 7.70 0.89 -7.78
N SER A 184 7.63 0.20 -8.90
CA SER A 184 8.70 -0.68 -9.39
C SER A 184 8.99 -0.38 -10.85
N ALA A 185 10.27 -0.32 -11.20
CA ALA A 185 10.78 -0.16 -12.57
C ALA A 185 11.14 -1.52 -13.22
N GLY A 186 10.75 -2.63 -12.61
CA GLY A 186 10.94 -3.97 -13.14
C GLY A 186 10.05 -4.27 -14.34
N ASN A 187 10.12 -5.48 -14.83
CA ASN A 187 9.26 -5.99 -15.91
C ASN A 187 8.24 -7.01 -15.39
N GLU A 188 7.80 -6.85 -14.16
CA GLU A 188 6.75 -7.63 -13.54
C GLU A 188 5.42 -7.53 -14.29
N LEU A 189 4.57 -8.53 -14.11
CA LEU A 189 3.26 -8.58 -14.77
C LEU A 189 2.30 -7.51 -14.27
N SER A 190 2.39 -7.16 -12.99
CA SER A 190 1.57 -6.13 -12.37
C SER A 190 2.25 -5.58 -11.12
N ASN A 191 2.10 -4.29 -10.88
CA ASN A 191 2.50 -3.60 -9.65
C ASN A 191 1.24 -3.06 -8.95
N PHE A 192 0.92 -3.60 -7.77
CA PHE A 192 -0.23 -3.18 -6.98
C PHE A 192 0.20 -2.20 -5.89
N THR A 193 0.18 -0.92 -6.23
CA THR A 193 0.62 0.17 -5.36
C THR A 193 -0.08 1.48 -5.68
N GLN A 194 0.23 2.50 -4.92
CA GLN A 194 -0.12 3.89 -5.18
C GLN A 194 1.07 4.61 -5.82
N VAL A 195 0.81 5.76 -6.44
CA VAL A 195 1.84 6.66 -6.96
C VAL A 195 2.21 7.66 -5.88
N SER A 196 3.39 7.53 -5.30
CA SER A 196 3.82 8.23 -4.08
C SER A 196 3.66 9.75 -4.16
N HIS A 197 4.04 10.37 -5.27
CA HIS A 197 3.84 11.82 -5.45
C HIS A 197 2.36 12.23 -5.44
N LYS A 198 1.48 11.43 -6.06
CA LYS A 198 0.02 11.68 -6.04
C LYS A 198 -0.57 11.52 -4.65
N GLU A 199 -0.05 10.59 -3.86
CA GLU A 199 -0.43 10.42 -2.45
C GLU A 199 -0.12 11.69 -1.65
N GLY A 200 1.07 12.27 -1.81
CA GLY A 200 1.44 13.53 -1.17
C GLY A 200 0.53 14.69 -1.57
N LEU A 201 0.18 14.81 -2.86
CA LEU A 201 -0.79 15.80 -3.34
C LEU A 201 -2.18 15.58 -2.71
N GLN A 202 -2.61 14.33 -2.56
CA GLN A 202 -3.88 13.98 -1.90
C GLN A 202 -3.85 14.38 -0.42
N ALA A 203 -2.75 14.11 0.30
CA ALA A 203 -2.58 14.52 1.69
C ALA A 203 -2.67 16.04 1.86
N ALA A 204 -2.01 16.79 0.98
CA ALA A 204 -2.09 18.25 0.96
C ALA A 204 -3.53 18.74 0.73
N ALA A 205 -4.26 18.15 -0.22
CA ALA A 205 -5.65 18.51 -0.50
C ALA A 205 -6.56 18.25 0.72
N ILE A 206 -6.36 17.13 1.43
CA ILE A 206 -7.09 16.80 2.66
C ILE A 206 -6.81 17.84 3.75
N VAL A 207 -5.56 18.25 3.94
CA VAL A 207 -5.17 19.25 4.94
C VAL A 207 -5.77 20.62 4.60
N ILE A 208 -5.73 21.03 3.34
CA ILE A 208 -6.32 22.31 2.88
C ILE A 208 -7.83 22.32 3.11
N ASP A 209 -8.53 21.27 2.72
CA ASP A 209 -9.98 21.12 2.95
C ASP A 209 -10.32 21.13 4.45
N TRP A 210 -9.54 20.41 5.26
CA TRP A 210 -9.69 20.39 6.71
C TRP A 210 -9.46 21.78 7.32
N MET A 211 -8.42 22.51 6.89
CA MET A 211 -8.17 23.88 7.34
C MET A 211 -9.37 24.79 7.03
N ALA A 212 -9.92 24.72 5.82
CA ALA A 212 -11.07 25.50 5.42
C ALA A 212 -12.32 25.17 6.28
N LYS A 213 -12.62 23.88 6.47
CA LYS A 213 -13.76 23.41 7.26
C LYS A 213 -13.66 23.77 8.75
N ASN A 214 -12.45 23.80 9.31
CA ASN A 214 -12.20 24.08 10.72
C ASN A 214 -11.77 25.53 10.98
N LYS A 215 -11.83 26.41 9.96
CA LYS A 215 -11.42 27.81 10.04
C LYS A 215 -10.01 28.00 10.61
N LYS A 216 -9.09 27.13 10.19
CA LYS A 216 -7.67 27.19 10.56
C LYS A 216 -6.88 27.93 9.47
N SER A 217 -5.83 28.65 9.90
CA SER A 217 -4.94 29.38 9.00
C SER A 217 -3.48 29.04 9.35
N LEU A 218 -3.09 27.77 9.11
CA LEU A 218 -1.73 27.30 9.37
C LEU A 218 -0.80 27.77 8.25
N LYS A 219 0.43 28.12 8.63
CA LYS A 219 1.44 28.66 7.71
C LYS A 219 2.77 27.98 7.80
N VAL A 220 3.10 27.30 8.90
CA VAL A 220 4.41 26.72 9.12
C VAL A 220 4.32 25.19 9.16
N PHE A 221 4.91 24.54 8.15
CA PHE A 221 4.81 23.13 7.88
C PHE A 221 6.16 22.44 7.98
N ALA A 222 6.13 21.16 8.29
CA ALA A 222 7.28 20.27 8.23
C ALA A 222 6.88 18.91 7.66
N VAL A 223 7.85 18.16 7.13
CA VAL A 223 7.68 16.81 6.62
C VAL A 223 8.61 15.83 7.35
N SER A 224 8.16 14.59 7.50
CA SER A 224 8.88 13.56 8.26
C SER A 224 8.56 12.15 7.78
N GLY A 225 9.41 11.18 8.12
CA GLY A 225 9.17 9.77 7.86
C GLY A 225 10.19 8.88 8.56
N GLY A 226 9.87 7.59 8.65
CA GLY A 226 10.77 6.59 9.24
C GLY A 226 12.06 6.42 8.44
N ASP A 227 11.95 6.46 7.12
CA ASP A 227 13.07 6.54 6.18
C ASP A 227 12.78 7.63 5.13
N PRO A 228 13.13 8.89 5.41
CA PRO A 228 12.86 9.99 4.48
C PRO A 228 13.74 9.94 3.22
N SER A 229 14.73 9.07 3.14
CA SER A 229 15.56 8.88 1.95
C SER A 229 14.98 7.92 0.93
N ALA A 230 14.03 7.09 1.34
CA ALA A 230 13.36 6.15 0.45
C ALA A 230 12.61 6.88 -0.68
N THR A 231 12.63 6.33 -1.91
CA THR A 231 12.04 6.98 -3.09
C THR A 231 10.54 7.26 -2.94
N TRP A 232 9.80 6.32 -2.32
CA TRP A 232 8.39 6.51 -2.00
C TRP A 232 8.15 7.65 -0.97
N ALA A 233 9.02 7.77 0.04
CA ALA A 233 8.93 8.84 1.04
C ALA A 233 9.22 10.20 0.42
N GLN A 234 10.28 10.28 -0.42
CA GLN A 234 10.59 11.46 -1.22
C GLN A 234 9.41 11.90 -2.09
N GLY A 235 8.78 10.95 -2.77
CA GLY A 235 7.61 11.22 -3.59
C GLY A 235 6.45 11.83 -2.80
N ARG A 236 6.10 11.24 -1.64
CA ARG A 236 5.04 11.73 -0.75
C ARG A 236 5.33 13.13 -0.22
N MET A 237 6.52 13.33 0.37
CA MET A 237 6.93 14.63 0.90
C MET A 237 6.92 15.71 -0.19
N LYS A 238 7.47 15.42 -1.38
CA LYS A 238 7.47 16.33 -2.52
C LYS A 238 6.06 16.72 -2.94
N GLY A 239 5.17 15.73 -3.08
CA GLY A 239 3.77 15.99 -3.44
C GLY A 239 3.05 16.84 -2.39
N PHE A 240 3.31 16.58 -1.10
CA PHE A 240 2.73 17.36 -0.01
C PHE A 240 3.24 18.80 -0.02
N VAL A 241 4.56 19.02 -0.11
CA VAL A 241 5.18 20.34 -0.20
C VAL A 241 4.61 21.14 -1.38
N GLU A 242 4.53 20.51 -2.55
CA GLU A 242 3.98 21.14 -3.75
C GLU A 242 2.51 21.53 -3.56
N GLY A 243 1.69 20.59 -3.07
CA GLY A 243 0.25 20.81 -2.87
C GLY A 243 -0.05 21.90 -1.85
N ILE A 244 0.65 21.93 -0.71
CA ILE A 244 0.51 22.98 0.32
C ILE A 244 1.03 24.31 -0.22
N THR A 245 2.18 24.36 -0.86
CA THR A 245 2.74 25.62 -1.41
C THR A 245 1.78 26.26 -2.40
N LYS A 246 1.13 25.45 -3.24
CA LYS A 246 0.14 25.92 -4.21
C LYS A 246 -1.18 26.33 -3.57
N GLY A 247 -1.65 25.58 -2.58
CA GLY A 247 -2.99 25.76 -2.01
C GLY A 247 -3.06 26.67 -0.77
N VAL A 248 -1.93 26.98 -0.14
CA VAL A 248 -1.85 27.80 1.08
C VAL A 248 -0.95 29.02 0.86
N PRO A 249 -1.51 30.18 0.49
CA PRO A 249 -0.71 31.39 0.28
C PRO A 249 0.12 31.76 1.49
N GLY A 250 1.46 31.91 1.29
CA GLY A 250 2.40 32.25 2.35
C GLY A 250 2.81 31.06 3.25
N ALA A 251 2.53 29.83 2.84
CA ALA A 251 3.07 28.65 3.50
C ALA A 251 4.60 28.68 3.52
N LYS A 252 5.16 28.25 4.66
CA LYS A 252 6.61 28.13 4.86
C LYS A 252 6.90 26.70 5.33
N PHE A 253 7.90 26.07 4.75
CA PHE A 253 8.39 24.77 5.16
C PHE A 253 9.68 24.91 5.98
N LEU A 254 9.74 24.24 7.13
CA LEU A 254 10.95 24.16 7.98
C LEU A 254 11.96 23.17 7.41
N ASN A 255 11.47 22.19 6.67
CA ASN A 255 12.23 21.21 5.91
C ASN A 255 11.39 20.76 4.71
N THR A 256 12.02 20.06 3.76
CA THR A 256 11.39 19.52 2.56
C THR A 256 11.79 18.05 2.39
N GLU A 257 11.46 17.44 1.25
CA GLU A 257 11.90 16.09 0.91
C GLU A 257 13.42 15.94 0.97
N ALA A 258 14.19 16.99 0.65
CA ALA A 258 15.64 16.95 0.63
C ALA A 258 16.27 16.78 2.04
N ASN A 259 15.56 17.18 3.08
CA ASN A 259 16.02 17.15 4.48
C ASN A 259 14.88 16.83 5.46
N GLY A 260 13.97 15.94 5.07
CA GLY A 260 12.85 15.49 5.90
C GLY A 260 13.32 14.93 7.26
N LEU A 261 12.52 15.17 8.30
CA LEU A 261 12.83 14.64 9.63
C LEU A 261 12.83 13.11 9.61
N ALA A 262 13.97 12.50 9.90
CA ALA A 262 14.09 11.06 10.07
C ALA A 262 13.59 10.63 11.46
N THR A 263 12.56 9.78 11.50
CA THR A 263 11.93 9.34 12.75
C THR A 263 12.20 7.88 13.10
N THR A 264 12.72 7.08 12.16
CA THR A 264 12.90 5.63 12.24
C THR A 264 11.57 4.86 12.38
N TYR A 265 11.65 3.51 12.56
CA TYR A 265 10.48 2.64 12.83
C TYR A 265 10.46 2.10 14.27
N ASP A 266 11.37 2.56 15.11
CA ASP A 266 11.37 2.30 16.56
C ASP A 266 10.47 3.31 17.27
N SER A 267 9.48 2.81 17.99
CA SER A 267 8.44 3.63 18.63
C SER A 267 8.99 4.68 19.60
N ALA A 268 10.00 4.31 20.41
CA ALA A 268 10.59 5.22 21.40
C ALA A 268 11.42 6.31 20.71
N LYS A 269 12.28 5.90 19.77
CA LYS A 269 13.11 6.84 19.00
C LYS A 269 12.26 7.78 18.14
N THR A 270 11.17 7.27 17.54
CA THR A 270 10.21 8.08 16.79
C THR A 270 9.58 9.16 17.65
N LEU A 271 9.12 8.79 18.86
CA LEU A 271 8.54 9.75 19.81
C LEU A 271 9.56 10.81 20.22
N ASP A 272 10.79 10.38 20.57
CA ASP A 272 11.86 11.28 21.00
C ASP A 272 12.28 12.24 19.87
N ALA A 273 12.35 11.76 18.64
CA ALA A 273 12.63 12.58 17.46
C ALA A 273 11.59 13.71 17.30
N TYR A 274 10.30 13.40 17.43
CA TYR A 274 9.25 14.42 17.36
C TYR A 274 9.30 15.40 18.54
N LYS A 275 9.54 14.93 19.77
CA LYS A 275 9.70 15.81 20.95
C LYS A 275 10.85 16.79 20.75
N ALA A 276 12.01 16.30 20.31
CA ALA A 276 13.16 17.14 20.02
C ALA A 276 12.89 18.14 18.88
N TYR A 277 12.24 17.68 17.81
CA TYR A 277 11.92 18.53 16.68
C TYR A 277 10.96 19.67 17.05
N ILE A 278 9.88 19.37 17.76
CA ILE A 278 8.90 20.35 18.23
C ILE A 278 9.54 21.37 19.18
N ALA A 279 10.40 20.92 20.10
CA ALA A 279 11.11 21.81 21.01
C ALA A 279 12.09 22.75 20.28
N GLY A 280 12.78 22.23 19.25
CA GLY A 280 13.71 23.01 18.42
C GLY A 280 13.02 23.94 17.40
N HIS A 281 11.74 23.72 17.11
CA HIS A 281 10.98 24.46 16.10
C HIS A 281 9.64 24.96 16.68
N PRO A 282 9.65 25.91 17.63
CA PRO A 282 8.44 26.35 18.35
C PRO A 282 7.38 27.03 17.47
N THR A 283 7.72 27.34 16.22
CA THR A 283 6.80 27.93 15.23
C THR A 283 6.10 26.92 14.37
N VAL A 284 6.41 25.59 14.48
CA VAL A 284 5.76 24.56 13.69
C VAL A 284 4.26 24.51 14.01
N GLU A 285 3.43 24.42 12.97
CA GLU A 285 1.97 24.33 13.11
C GLU A 285 1.42 23.04 12.51
N PHE A 286 2.16 22.42 11.59
CA PHE A 286 1.75 21.18 10.96
C PHE A 286 2.96 20.29 10.64
N ILE A 287 2.84 18.98 10.94
CA ILE A 287 3.87 17.99 10.62
C ILE A 287 3.22 16.88 9.80
N GLU A 288 3.61 16.73 8.54
CA GLU A 288 3.32 15.53 7.78
C GLU A 288 4.23 14.39 8.25
N ASN A 289 3.66 13.20 8.43
CA ASN A 289 4.44 11.97 8.49
C ASN A 289 4.03 11.07 7.33
N VAL A 290 4.97 10.71 6.47
CA VAL A 290 4.71 9.94 5.24
C VAL A 290 4.50 8.45 5.46
N ASP A 291 4.40 8.02 6.71
CA ASP A 291 4.17 6.63 7.08
C ASP A 291 3.36 6.49 8.38
N ILE A 292 3.61 5.44 9.16
CA ILE A 292 2.86 5.10 10.37
C ILE A 292 3.25 5.93 11.60
N GLY A 293 4.29 6.74 11.53
CA GLY A 293 4.83 7.51 12.66
C GLY A 293 3.95 8.65 13.16
N ALA A 294 2.85 8.99 12.46
CA ALA A 294 1.98 10.12 12.82
C ALA A 294 1.36 10.00 14.22
N GLU A 295 1.13 8.78 14.74
CA GLU A 295 0.64 8.61 16.11
C GLU A 295 1.63 9.13 17.15
N TYR A 296 2.93 8.99 16.90
CA TYR A 296 3.98 9.50 17.78
C TYR A 296 4.14 11.02 17.65
N ALA A 297 3.95 11.58 16.44
CA ALA A 297 3.85 13.03 16.26
C ALA A 297 2.68 13.60 17.07
N ALA A 298 1.50 12.99 16.98
CA ALA A 298 0.31 13.40 17.73
C ALA A 298 0.53 13.30 19.25
N ARG A 299 1.22 12.24 19.71
CA ARG A 299 1.59 12.08 21.11
C ARG A 299 2.58 13.14 21.57
N ALA A 300 3.64 13.43 20.80
CA ALA A 300 4.61 14.47 21.11
C ALA A 300 3.96 15.85 21.19
N ILE A 301 3.04 16.17 20.26
CA ILE A 301 2.22 17.39 20.27
C ILE A 301 1.39 17.49 21.57
N ALA A 302 0.79 16.35 22.00
CA ALA A 302 0.00 16.31 23.21
C ALA A 302 0.86 16.50 24.48
N ASP A 303 2.00 15.82 24.54
CA ASP A 303 2.95 15.89 25.64
C ASP A 303 3.52 17.31 25.79
N ALA A 304 3.70 18.05 24.70
CA ALA A 304 4.14 19.44 24.67
C ALA A 304 3.02 20.47 24.99
N GLY A 305 1.79 20.02 25.23
CA GLY A 305 0.64 20.93 25.50
C GLY A 305 0.21 21.75 24.28
N LEU A 306 0.48 21.26 23.06
CA LEU A 306 0.22 21.98 21.81
C LEU A 306 -1.03 21.51 21.08
N LYS A 307 -1.90 20.72 21.72
CA LYS A 307 -3.19 20.32 21.15
C LYS A 307 -3.99 21.53 20.69
N GLY A 308 -4.54 21.45 19.48
CA GLY A 308 -5.31 22.52 18.85
C GLY A 308 -4.47 23.65 18.24
N LYS A 309 -3.14 23.63 18.42
CA LYS A 309 -2.16 24.57 17.82
C LYS A 309 -1.31 23.89 16.75
N VAL A 310 -0.83 22.68 17.03
CA VAL A 310 -0.04 21.85 16.09
C VAL A 310 -0.85 20.62 15.71
N PHE A 311 -0.77 20.24 14.44
CA PHE A 311 -1.53 19.11 13.88
C PHE A 311 -0.61 18.20 13.04
N THR A 312 -1.10 17.00 12.76
CA THR A 312 -0.36 16.04 11.91
C THR A 312 -1.31 15.30 10.95
N ILE A 313 -0.74 14.67 9.96
CA ILE A 313 -1.37 13.70 9.05
C ILE A 313 -0.42 12.52 8.89
N GLY A 314 -0.93 11.32 8.60
CA GLY A 314 -0.11 10.15 8.41
C GLY A 314 -0.70 9.12 7.45
N TRP A 315 0.04 8.07 7.23
CA TRP A 315 -0.36 6.92 6.40
C TRP A 315 -0.57 5.68 7.26
N ASN A 316 -1.30 4.73 6.69
CA ASN A 316 -1.67 3.47 7.30
C ASN A 316 -2.65 3.60 8.48
N LEU A 317 -3.09 2.48 9.00
CA LEU A 317 -3.99 2.44 10.14
C LEU A 317 -3.30 1.85 11.35
N SER A 318 -3.39 2.56 12.49
CA SER A 318 -3.09 2.01 13.80
C SER A 318 -4.12 2.52 14.80
N VAL A 319 -4.25 1.82 15.93
CA VAL A 319 -5.14 2.26 17.01
C VAL A 319 -4.74 3.67 17.48
N GLY A 320 -3.42 3.92 17.62
CA GLY A 320 -2.91 5.22 18.05
C GLY A 320 -3.24 6.37 17.09
N GLN A 321 -3.18 6.13 15.77
CA GLN A 321 -3.61 7.13 14.79
C GLN A 321 -5.11 7.40 14.86
N LEU A 322 -5.93 6.35 15.01
CA LEU A 322 -7.38 6.52 15.14
C LEU A 322 -7.75 7.28 16.41
N ASP A 323 -7.04 7.04 17.53
CA ASP A 323 -7.20 7.80 18.77
C ASP A 323 -6.79 9.27 18.59
N ALA A 324 -5.72 9.54 17.86
CA ALA A 324 -5.25 10.90 17.57
C ALA A 324 -6.23 11.67 16.67
N ILE A 325 -6.91 11.00 15.73
CA ILE A 325 -7.98 11.57 14.89
C ILE A 325 -9.19 11.92 15.76
N ASP A 326 -9.62 11.02 16.64
CA ASP A 326 -10.74 11.26 17.56
C ASP A 326 -10.44 12.42 18.51
N ALA A 327 -9.20 12.50 19.00
CA ALA A 327 -8.72 13.60 19.83
C ALA A 327 -8.55 14.94 19.07
N GLY A 328 -8.59 14.93 17.74
CA GLY A 328 -8.46 16.11 16.89
C GLY A 328 -7.03 16.64 16.75
N THR A 329 -6.00 15.86 17.10
CA THR A 329 -4.58 16.22 16.90
C THR A 329 -4.09 15.75 15.53
N GLN A 330 -4.59 14.63 15.04
CA GLN A 330 -4.33 14.13 13.69
C GLN A 330 -5.53 14.44 12.78
N VAL A 331 -5.25 14.96 11.59
CA VAL A 331 -6.25 15.35 10.60
C VAL A 331 -6.84 14.16 9.88
N ALA A 332 -5.97 13.26 9.45
CA ALA A 332 -6.34 12.03 8.74
C ALA A 332 -5.24 10.96 8.87
N ALA A 333 -5.64 9.72 8.62
CA ALA A 333 -4.75 8.62 8.24
C ALA A 333 -5.13 8.13 6.84
N LEU A 334 -4.17 8.05 5.94
CA LEU A 334 -4.37 7.56 4.58
C LEU A 334 -4.07 6.06 4.57
N ASP A 335 -5.12 5.25 4.46
CA ASP A 335 -4.96 3.79 4.45
C ASP A 335 -4.43 3.30 3.11
N GLN A 336 -3.21 2.76 3.12
CA GLN A 336 -2.59 2.13 1.95
C GLN A 336 -3.13 0.72 1.68
N GLY A 337 -3.88 0.15 2.61
CA GLY A 337 -4.37 -1.22 2.49
C GLY A 337 -3.26 -2.27 2.51
N TRP A 338 -2.34 -2.23 3.49
CA TRP A 338 -1.23 -3.18 3.59
C TRP A 338 -1.66 -4.64 3.52
N ALA A 339 -2.74 -5.01 4.20
CA ALA A 339 -3.26 -6.36 4.16
C ALA A 339 -3.83 -6.71 2.77
N GLN A 340 -4.46 -5.75 2.09
CA GLN A 340 -4.94 -5.94 0.72
C GLN A 340 -3.78 -6.13 -0.25
N GLN A 341 -2.72 -5.35 -0.12
CA GLN A 341 -1.50 -5.47 -0.94
C GLN A 341 -0.84 -6.84 -0.75
N ALA A 342 -0.72 -7.30 0.49
CA ALA A 342 -0.20 -8.63 0.77
C ALA A 342 -1.08 -9.76 0.21
N ALA A 343 -2.40 -9.61 0.31
CA ALA A 343 -3.35 -10.56 -0.26
C ALA A 343 -3.35 -10.55 -1.80
N PHE A 344 -2.98 -9.43 -2.42
CA PHE A 344 -2.94 -9.30 -3.88
C PHE A 344 -1.97 -10.30 -4.53
N GLY A 345 -0.76 -10.45 -4.01
CA GLY A 345 0.27 -11.30 -4.61
C GLY A 345 -0.19 -12.73 -4.91
N PRO A 346 -0.64 -13.51 -3.92
CA PRO A 346 -1.09 -14.88 -4.15
C PRO A 346 -2.34 -14.97 -5.03
N VAL A 347 -3.27 -14.01 -4.89
CA VAL A 347 -4.51 -13.98 -5.70
C VAL A 347 -4.18 -13.65 -7.15
N ALA A 348 -3.34 -12.64 -7.41
CA ALA A 348 -2.90 -12.29 -8.76
C ALA A 348 -2.18 -13.46 -9.43
N CYS A 349 -1.33 -14.15 -8.69
CA CYS A 349 -0.64 -15.37 -9.12
C CYS A 349 -1.62 -16.45 -9.58
N ALA A 350 -2.58 -16.81 -8.73
CA ALA A 350 -3.58 -17.82 -9.03
C ALA A 350 -4.43 -17.46 -10.26
N MET A 351 -4.85 -16.20 -10.33
CA MET A 351 -5.65 -15.68 -11.44
C MET A 351 -4.87 -15.70 -12.76
N TYR A 352 -3.62 -15.25 -12.73
CA TYR A 352 -2.79 -15.24 -13.93
C TYR A 352 -2.49 -16.67 -14.43
N LEU A 353 -2.03 -17.54 -13.55
CA LEU A 353 -1.69 -18.91 -13.92
C LEU A 353 -2.90 -19.74 -14.36
N LYS A 354 -4.09 -19.47 -13.83
CA LYS A 354 -5.31 -20.20 -14.19
C LYS A 354 -6.00 -19.64 -15.42
N PHE A 355 -6.07 -18.30 -15.53
CA PHE A 355 -6.92 -17.63 -16.52
C PHE A 355 -6.15 -16.71 -17.49
N GLY A 356 -4.84 -16.53 -17.30
CA GLY A 356 -4.03 -15.62 -18.10
C GLY A 356 -4.38 -14.14 -17.88
N THR A 357 -4.94 -13.79 -16.72
CA THR A 357 -5.46 -12.45 -16.44
C THR A 357 -4.61 -11.73 -15.40
N VAL A 358 -4.40 -10.42 -15.60
CA VAL A 358 -3.68 -9.54 -14.68
C VAL A 358 -4.70 -8.64 -14.00
N MET A 359 -4.59 -8.48 -12.70
CA MET A 359 -5.44 -7.56 -11.94
C MET A 359 -4.97 -6.12 -12.16
N ALA A 360 -5.91 -5.15 -12.07
CA ALA A 360 -5.59 -3.75 -12.30
C ALA A 360 -4.53 -3.23 -11.32
N ASN A 361 -3.62 -2.41 -11.83
CA ASN A 361 -2.67 -1.64 -11.03
C ASN A 361 -3.39 -0.46 -10.37
N ASN A 362 -2.75 0.13 -9.38
CA ASN A 362 -3.10 1.38 -8.71
C ASN A 362 -4.33 1.27 -7.79
N GLN A 363 -4.02 1.22 -6.55
CA GLN A 363 -4.99 1.35 -5.47
C GLN A 363 -5.15 2.83 -5.10
N ALA A 364 -6.37 3.30 -4.89
CA ALA A 364 -6.62 4.60 -4.30
C ALA A 364 -6.40 4.53 -2.78
N LEU A 365 -5.85 5.60 -2.20
CA LEU A 365 -5.79 5.75 -0.75
C LEU A 365 -7.18 6.01 -0.18
N GLU A 366 -7.51 5.34 0.91
CA GLU A 366 -8.74 5.55 1.67
C GLU A 366 -8.46 6.47 2.87
N PRO A 367 -8.87 7.74 2.83
CA PRO A 367 -8.64 8.64 3.95
C PRO A 367 -9.61 8.36 5.09
N VAL A 368 -9.08 8.09 6.28
CA VAL A 368 -9.84 8.03 7.53
C VAL A 368 -9.69 9.37 8.25
N THR A 369 -10.79 10.07 8.41
CA THR A 369 -10.87 11.38 9.07
C THR A 369 -11.90 11.33 10.19
N LYS A 370 -11.97 12.39 11.00
CA LYS A 370 -13.05 12.53 11.99
C LYS A 370 -14.45 12.54 11.36
N VAL A 371 -14.56 13.02 10.13
CA VAL A 371 -15.85 13.10 9.40
C VAL A 371 -16.25 11.74 8.83
N THR A 372 -15.30 10.99 8.25
CA THR A 372 -15.57 9.62 7.74
C THR A 372 -15.77 8.62 8.89
N GLY A 373 -15.25 8.96 10.09
CA GLY A 373 -15.40 8.21 11.31
C GLY A 373 -14.35 7.11 11.48
N THR A 374 -13.79 7.01 12.68
CA THR A 374 -12.77 6.03 13.04
C THR A 374 -13.37 4.65 13.35
N ALA A 375 -14.66 4.57 13.68
CA ALA A 375 -15.31 3.31 14.06
C ALA A 375 -15.28 2.25 12.97
N THR A 376 -15.48 2.65 11.70
CA THR A 376 -15.40 1.73 10.55
C THR A 376 -13.97 1.24 10.34
N ALA A 377 -12.98 2.13 10.44
CA ALA A 377 -11.57 1.79 10.32
C ALA A 377 -11.11 0.86 11.46
N ARG A 378 -11.57 1.07 12.70
CA ARG A 378 -11.30 0.16 13.84
C ARG A 378 -11.87 -1.24 13.59
N LYS A 379 -13.10 -1.34 13.06
CA LYS A 379 -13.70 -2.63 12.69
C LYS A 379 -12.92 -3.31 11.56
N LEU A 380 -12.47 -2.54 10.57
CA LEU A 380 -11.65 -3.06 9.48
C LEU A 380 -10.32 -3.61 10.01
N LEU A 381 -9.61 -2.83 10.81
CA LEU A 381 -8.33 -3.22 11.41
C LEU A 381 -8.49 -4.49 12.27
N ALA A 382 -9.51 -4.55 13.12
CA ALA A 382 -9.82 -5.74 13.92
C ALA A 382 -10.13 -6.97 13.05
N SER A 383 -10.88 -6.79 11.94
CA SER A 383 -11.20 -7.88 11.00
C SER A 383 -9.98 -8.39 10.23
N ILE A 384 -9.00 -7.52 9.95
CA ILE A 384 -7.75 -7.91 9.29
C ILE A 384 -6.91 -8.75 10.24
N LEU A 385 -6.82 -8.36 11.51
CA LEU A 385 -5.96 -8.98 12.51
C LEU A 385 -6.57 -10.23 13.19
N SER A 386 -7.86 -10.50 12.97
CA SER A 386 -8.54 -11.72 13.44
C SER A 386 -8.34 -12.91 12.49
#